data_d27a1e47af5c26aa832402104ce1ff0c
#
_entry.id   d27a1e47af5c26aa832402104ce1ff0c
#
_cell.length_a   1.000
_cell.length_b   1.000
_cell.length_c   1.000
_cell.angle_alpha   90.00
_cell.angle_beta   90.00
_cell.angle_gamma   90.00
#
_symmetry.space_group_name_H-M   'P 1'
#
loop_
_entity.id
_entity.type
_entity.pdbx_description
1 polymer ?
#
loop_
_entity_poly.entity_id
_entity_poly.type
_entity_poly.pdbx_seq_one_letter_code
_entity_poly.pdbx_strand_id
1 'polypeptide(L)'
;MDALARLGIDLNLIQDLDILMERILTEARRFVNADAGSIYIRDGDLLRFTYTQNDTLQSRLNAGDKLIYSTFTIPINDNSIAGYVAHSGQTLNLPDVYRLDPTSPYSFDKEIDNAAHYCTRSVLTIPLVSSKGDLLGILQIINAQNSSHEVVPFSDSDEKIMTHFASIAAVALARAQMTRAILLRMMKMAEMRDPKETGAHVNRVGGYAVEIYENWAQRRNISVKEIDKNRDILRMAAMLHDVGKVAISDLILKKPGKLDKDEFETMRQHTVFGARLFMNPQSDFDDAAAQVALNHHERWDGQGYPGHLDFATGEPLQGDAGSTGSNRSKSGEEIPLFGRIVAIADVYDALSSKRAYKQAWNEAEVLATIEDESGRQFDPELVEAFFSCLNVLRSIQKRYQDE
;
A
#
# COMPACT_ATOMS: atom_id res chain seq x y z
N MET A 1 28.61 -4.73 -11.55
CA MET A 1 28.57 -3.83 -10.37
C MET A 1 27.68 -2.61 -10.57
N ASP A 2 27.71 -1.95 -11.71
CA ASP A 2 26.85 -0.75 -11.94
C ASP A 2 25.35 -0.99 -11.83
N ALA A 3 24.84 -2.16 -12.24
CA ALA A 3 23.40 -2.45 -12.19
C ALA A 3 22.90 -2.59 -10.73
N LEU A 4 23.60 -3.30 -9.86
CA LEU A 4 23.25 -3.44 -8.44
C LEU A 4 23.39 -2.12 -7.68
N ALA A 5 24.40 -1.31 -8.01
CA ALA A 5 24.56 0.00 -7.37
C ALA A 5 23.41 0.97 -7.75
N ARG A 6 23.00 1.01 -9.01
CA ARG A 6 21.84 1.79 -9.48
C ARG A 6 20.56 1.31 -8.83
N LEU A 7 20.36 0.00 -8.79
CA LEU A 7 19.20 -0.59 -8.12
C LEU A 7 19.16 -0.22 -6.63
N GLY A 8 20.30 -0.20 -5.94
CA GLY A 8 20.39 0.25 -4.56
C GLY A 8 19.89 1.69 -4.38
N ILE A 9 20.21 2.58 -5.32
CA ILE A 9 19.69 3.95 -5.32
C ILE A 9 18.17 3.93 -5.54
N ASP A 10 17.68 3.20 -6.54
CA ASP A 10 16.26 3.15 -6.89
C ASP A 10 15.42 2.58 -5.74
N LEU A 11 15.84 1.50 -5.09
CA LEU A 11 15.16 0.93 -3.92
C LEU A 11 15.17 1.90 -2.72
N ASN A 12 16.23 2.68 -2.56
CA ASN A 12 16.30 3.69 -1.50
C ASN A 12 15.46 4.95 -1.77
N LEU A 13 14.93 5.15 -2.95
CA LEU A 13 13.99 6.24 -3.23
C LEU A 13 12.55 5.89 -2.82
N ILE A 14 12.18 4.60 -2.81
CA ILE A 14 10.84 4.14 -2.44
C ILE A 14 10.67 4.20 -0.93
N GLN A 15 9.63 4.86 -0.45
CA GLN A 15 9.39 5.09 0.97
C GLN A 15 8.30 4.20 1.55
N ASP A 16 7.27 3.86 0.76
CA ASP A 16 6.22 2.94 1.19
C ASP A 16 6.72 1.49 1.23
N LEU A 17 6.40 0.80 2.32
CA LEU A 17 6.88 -0.56 2.57
C LEU A 17 6.31 -1.59 1.58
N ASP A 18 5.02 -1.49 1.24
CA ASP A 18 4.36 -2.47 0.37
C ASP A 18 4.85 -2.33 -1.08
N ILE A 19 5.01 -1.09 -1.56
CA ILE A 19 5.57 -0.78 -2.88
C ILE A 19 7.05 -1.19 -2.97
N LEU A 20 7.79 -0.96 -1.89
CA LEU A 20 9.19 -1.40 -1.84
C LEU A 20 9.31 -2.93 -1.92
N MET A 21 8.47 -3.68 -1.21
CA MET A 21 8.48 -5.15 -1.27
C MET A 21 8.14 -5.66 -2.67
N GLU A 22 7.15 -5.07 -3.31
CA GLU A 22 6.83 -5.36 -4.72
C GLU A 22 8.05 -5.17 -5.62
N ARG A 23 8.73 -4.04 -5.49
CA ARG A 23 9.92 -3.72 -6.30
C ARG A 23 11.09 -4.64 -6.00
N ILE A 24 11.38 -4.91 -4.72
CA ILE A 24 12.42 -5.87 -4.33
C ILE A 24 12.19 -7.22 -5.01
N LEU A 25 10.96 -7.73 -4.95
CA LEU A 25 10.65 -9.03 -5.51
C LEU A 25 10.74 -9.05 -7.04
N THR A 26 10.23 -8.02 -7.69
CA THR A 26 10.32 -7.86 -9.16
C THR A 26 11.78 -7.86 -9.63
N GLU A 27 12.63 -7.06 -9.00
CA GLU A 27 14.03 -6.98 -9.40
C GLU A 27 14.82 -8.25 -9.05
N ALA A 28 14.57 -8.83 -7.87
CA ALA A 28 15.19 -10.10 -7.48
C ALA A 28 14.94 -11.20 -8.51
N ARG A 29 13.67 -11.36 -8.91
CA ARG A 29 13.29 -12.36 -9.92
C ARG A 29 13.94 -12.09 -11.29
N ARG A 30 14.00 -10.81 -11.70
CA ARG A 30 14.63 -10.43 -12.98
C ARG A 30 16.12 -10.75 -13.01
N PHE A 31 16.85 -10.53 -11.90
CA PHE A 31 18.29 -10.76 -11.85
C PHE A 31 18.68 -12.22 -12.10
N VAL A 32 17.85 -13.16 -11.68
CA VAL A 32 18.11 -14.58 -11.78
C VAL A 32 17.10 -15.32 -12.66
N ASN A 33 16.34 -14.56 -13.47
CA ASN A 33 15.33 -15.09 -14.39
C ASN A 33 14.43 -16.13 -13.74
N ALA A 34 13.76 -15.77 -12.63
CA ALA A 34 12.93 -16.69 -11.86
C ALA A 34 11.43 -16.45 -12.12
N ASP A 35 10.66 -17.54 -12.20
CA ASP A 35 9.21 -17.53 -12.46
C ASP A 35 8.40 -16.95 -11.30
N ALA A 36 8.82 -17.20 -10.07
CA ALA A 36 8.08 -16.80 -8.89
C ALA A 36 9.00 -16.37 -7.74
N GLY A 37 8.39 -15.80 -6.72
CA GLY A 37 9.07 -15.50 -5.47
C GLY A 37 8.13 -14.93 -4.42
N SER A 38 8.60 -14.86 -3.19
CA SER A 38 7.86 -14.40 -2.02
C SER A 38 8.74 -13.63 -1.06
N ILE A 39 8.16 -12.65 -0.37
CA ILE A 39 8.78 -11.95 0.74
C ILE A 39 7.99 -12.23 2.01
N TYR A 40 8.69 -12.61 3.03
CA TYR A 40 8.19 -12.76 4.39
C TYR A 40 8.80 -11.67 5.27
N ILE A 41 8.00 -11.03 6.10
CA ILE A 41 8.45 -10.03 7.06
C ILE A 41 8.41 -10.66 8.46
N ARG A 42 9.46 -10.46 9.23
CA ARG A 42 9.52 -10.92 10.62
C ARG A 42 8.53 -10.12 11.48
N ASP A 43 7.76 -10.85 12.28
CA ASP A 43 6.82 -10.32 13.27
C ASP A 43 6.96 -11.12 14.57
N GLY A 44 7.84 -10.66 15.46
CA GLY A 44 8.22 -11.40 16.64
C GLY A 44 8.92 -12.71 16.29
N ASP A 45 8.33 -13.84 16.71
CA ASP A 45 8.82 -15.20 16.43
C ASP A 45 8.16 -15.84 15.21
N LEU A 46 7.44 -15.06 14.45
CA LEU A 46 6.75 -15.47 13.22
C LEU A 46 7.32 -14.78 11.99
N LEU A 47 7.19 -15.42 10.84
CA LEU A 47 7.31 -14.81 9.52
C LEU A 47 5.91 -14.63 8.96
N ARG A 48 5.54 -13.39 8.66
CA ARG A 48 4.30 -13.09 7.96
C ARG A 48 4.56 -13.10 6.46
N PHE A 49 3.86 -13.97 5.73
CA PHE A 49 3.82 -13.96 4.27
C PHE A 49 3.16 -12.66 3.81
N THR A 50 3.93 -11.80 3.15
CA THR A 50 3.51 -10.43 2.93
C THR A 50 3.29 -10.11 1.46
N TYR A 51 4.14 -10.64 0.58
CA TYR A 51 4.08 -10.36 -0.84
C TYR A 51 4.55 -11.55 -1.67
N THR A 52 3.90 -11.80 -2.81
CA THR A 52 4.30 -12.84 -3.76
C THR A 52 4.07 -12.41 -5.19
N GLN A 53 4.88 -12.93 -6.09
CA GLN A 53 4.72 -12.83 -7.53
C GLN A 53 4.90 -14.23 -8.14
N ASN A 54 4.13 -14.53 -9.18
CA ASN A 54 4.24 -15.79 -9.92
C ASN A 54 3.72 -15.56 -11.34
N ASP A 55 4.62 -15.53 -12.32
CA ASP A 55 4.29 -15.21 -13.72
C ASP A 55 3.44 -16.31 -14.36
N THR A 56 3.71 -17.56 -14.02
CA THR A 56 2.90 -18.71 -14.48
C THR A 56 1.46 -18.62 -13.99
N LEU A 57 1.24 -18.28 -12.70
CA LEU A 57 -0.12 -18.13 -12.17
C LEU A 57 -0.78 -16.84 -12.69
N GLN A 58 -0.02 -15.74 -12.78
CA GLN A 58 -0.52 -14.48 -13.31
C GLN A 58 -0.99 -14.62 -14.77
N SER A 59 -0.29 -15.40 -15.59
CA SER A 59 -0.66 -15.64 -16.99
C SER A 59 -1.99 -16.37 -17.19
N ARG A 60 -2.50 -17.01 -16.13
CA ARG A 60 -3.80 -17.73 -16.14
C ARG A 60 -4.98 -16.82 -15.82
N LEU A 61 -4.72 -15.59 -15.37
CA LEU A 61 -5.76 -14.60 -15.07
C LEU A 61 -6.15 -13.82 -16.32
N ASN A 62 -7.33 -13.19 -16.28
CA ASN A 62 -7.75 -12.29 -17.35
C ASN A 62 -6.86 -11.04 -17.39
N ALA A 63 -6.84 -10.38 -18.54
CA ALA A 63 -6.10 -9.12 -18.69
C ALA A 63 -6.64 -8.07 -17.69
N GLY A 64 -5.76 -7.50 -16.88
CA GLY A 64 -6.07 -6.53 -15.84
C GLY A 64 -6.33 -7.10 -14.45
N ASP A 65 -6.52 -8.42 -14.31
CA ASP A 65 -6.60 -9.06 -13.00
C ASP A 65 -5.21 -9.22 -12.38
N LYS A 66 -5.12 -9.04 -11.06
CA LYS A 66 -3.90 -9.26 -10.27
C LYS A 66 -4.02 -10.55 -9.46
N LEU A 67 -2.90 -11.25 -9.28
CA LEU A 67 -2.83 -12.42 -8.42
C LEU A 67 -3.14 -12.02 -6.96
N ILE A 68 -4.23 -12.56 -6.44
CA ILE A 68 -4.65 -12.35 -5.05
C ILE A 68 -4.15 -13.53 -4.23
N TYR A 69 -3.46 -13.26 -3.14
CA TYR A 69 -2.96 -14.27 -2.21
C TYR A 69 -3.42 -13.99 -0.78
N SER A 70 -3.63 -15.06 -0.04
CA SER A 70 -3.95 -14.97 1.39
C SER A 70 -2.68 -14.72 2.19
N THR A 71 -2.75 -13.81 3.15
CA THR A 71 -1.69 -13.64 4.14
C THR A 71 -1.79 -14.75 5.18
N PHE A 72 -0.64 -15.35 5.51
CA PHE A 72 -0.51 -16.34 6.58
C PHE A 72 0.80 -16.13 7.34
N THR A 73 0.93 -16.77 8.46
CA THR A 73 2.16 -16.72 9.25
C THR A 73 2.76 -18.11 9.39
N ILE A 74 4.08 -18.19 9.40
CA ILE A 74 4.83 -19.41 9.69
C ILE A 74 5.79 -19.15 10.86
N PRO A 75 6.03 -20.12 11.76
CA PRO A 75 6.95 -19.95 12.87
C PRO A 75 8.40 -19.93 12.37
N ILE A 76 9.26 -19.17 13.09
CA ILE A 76 10.71 -19.19 12.89
C ILE A 76 11.26 -20.42 13.59
N ASN A 77 11.34 -21.52 12.86
CA ASN A 77 11.86 -22.81 13.31
C ASN A 77 12.26 -23.66 12.10
N ASP A 78 12.67 -24.89 12.33
CA ASP A 78 13.20 -25.79 11.30
C ASP A 78 12.11 -26.52 10.48
N ASN A 79 10.82 -26.29 10.72
CA ASN A 79 9.75 -27.04 10.05
C ASN A 79 9.52 -26.66 8.58
N SER A 80 9.97 -25.50 8.14
CA SER A 80 9.84 -25.03 6.76
C SER A 80 11.14 -24.44 6.24
N ILE A 81 11.32 -24.38 4.92
CA ILE A 81 12.51 -23.78 4.28
C ILE A 81 12.71 -22.33 4.74
N ALA A 82 11.67 -21.50 4.68
CA ALA A 82 11.76 -20.09 5.07
C ALA A 82 11.97 -19.93 6.59
N GLY A 83 11.30 -20.76 7.41
CA GLY A 83 11.48 -20.80 8.85
C GLY A 83 12.91 -21.17 9.26
N TYR A 84 13.48 -22.19 8.62
CA TYR A 84 14.86 -22.62 8.85
C TYR A 84 15.87 -21.53 8.49
N VAL A 85 15.72 -20.88 7.34
CA VAL A 85 16.60 -19.76 6.94
C VAL A 85 16.49 -18.59 7.94
N ALA A 86 15.29 -18.33 8.44
CA ALA A 86 15.08 -17.30 9.46
C ALA A 86 15.74 -17.67 10.80
N HIS A 87 15.69 -18.95 11.18
CA HIS A 87 16.27 -19.46 12.43
C HIS A 87 17.80 -19.54 12.36
N SER A 88 18.33 -20.13 11.28
CA SER A 88 19.77 -20.37 11.10
C SER A 88 20.54 -19.14 10.63
N GLY A 89 19.88 -18.19 9.98
CA GLY A 89 20.52 -17.05 9.30
C GLY A 89 21.32 -17.44 8.05
N GLN A 90 21.21 -18.68 7.56
CA GLN A 90 21.98 -19.21 6.43
C GLN A 90 21.14 -19.22 5.16
N THR A 91 21.72 -18.79 4.04
CA THR A 91 21.11 -18.93 2.72
C THR A 91 20.98 -20.41 2.37
N LEU A 92 19.83 -20.78 1.78
CA LEU A 92 19.59 -22.10 1.19
C LEU A 92 19.37 -22.00 -0.31
N ASN A 93 20.15 -22.79 -1.07
CA ASN A 93 20.00 -22.95 -2.50
C ASN A 93 19.64 -24.43 -2.77
N LEU A 94 18.39 -24.68 -3.11
CA LEU A 94 17.84 -26.03 -3.26
C LEU A 94 17.52 -26.27 -4.75
N PRO A 95 18.21 -27.24 -5.40
CA PRO A 95 18.00 -27.52 -6.82
C PRO A 95 16.64 -28.14 -7.14
N ASP A 96 16.07 -28.93 -6.20
CA ASP A 96 14.75 -29.55 -6.35
C ASP A 96 14.15 -29.84 -4.96
N VAL A 97 13.12 -29.09 -4.55
CA VAL A 97 12.46 -29.27 -3.23
C VAL A 97 11.64 -30.55 -3.11
N TYR A 98 11.34 -31.22 -4.23
CA TYR A 98 10.71 -32.54 -4.22
C TYR A 98 11.69 -33.68 -3.95
N ARG A 99 13.00 -33.40 -4.00
CA ARG A 99 14.09 -34.33 -3.77
C ARG A 99 14.97 -33.96 -2.58
N LEU A 100 14.36 -33.38 -1.54
CA LEU A 100 15.07 -33.10 -0.31
C LEU A 100 15.58 -34.36 0.34
N ASP A 101 16.78 -34.29 0.95
CA ASP A 101 17.31 -35.37 1.76
C ASP A 101 16.36 -35.62 2.96
N PRO A 102 15.93 -36.86 3.21
CA PRO A 102 15.07 -37.15 4.37
C PRO A 102 15.66 -36.76 5.73
N THR A 103 16.96 -36.54 5.81
CA THR A 103 17.65 -36.04 7.03
C THR A 103 17.71 -34.52 7.14
N SER A 104 17.21 -33.79 6.14
CA SER A 104 17.17 -32.33 6.18
C SER A 104 16.35 -31.85 7.37
N PRO A 105 16.80 -30.81 8.09
CA PRO A 105 16.07 -30.28 9.24
C PRO A 105 14.77 -29.57 8.85
N TYR A 106 14.59 -29.23 7.59
CA TYR A 106 13.43 -28.50 7.03
C TYR A 106 12.64 -29.38 6.06
N SER A 107 11.38 -29.03 5.84
CA SER A 107 10.48 -29.69 4.90
C SER A 107 9.89 -28.72 3.89
N PHE A 108 9.38 -29.27 2.79
CA PHE A 108 8.61 -28.57 1.79
C PHE A 108 7.16 -29.05 1.81
N ASP A 109 6.22 -28.10 1.94
CA ASP A 109 4.79 -28.39 1.92
C ASP A 109 4.26 -28.44 0.48
N LYS A 110 3.93 -29.65 0.01
CA LYS A 110 3.41 -29.89 -1.33
C LYS A 110 1.92 -29.53 -1.49
N GLU A 111 1.21 -29.30 -0.39
CA GLU A 111 -0.23 -28.99 -0.45
C GLU A 111 -0.46 -27.61 -1.07
N ILE A 112 0.46 -26.68 -0.85
CA ILE A 112 0.42 -25.34 -1.46
C ILE A 112 0.52 -25.44 -2.99
N ASP A 113 1.46 -26.22 -3.49
CA ASP A 113 1.64 -26.47 -4.93
C ASP A 113 0.40 -27.14 -5.55
N ASN A 114 -0.14 -28.13 -4.87
CA ASN A 114 -1.33 -28.85 -5.32
C ASN A 114 -2.55 -27.93 -5.40
N ALA A 115 -2.76 -27.08 -4.38
CA ALA A 115 -3.87 -26.14 -4.32
C ALA A 115 -3.76 -25.05 -5.41
N ALA A 116 -2.54 -24.59 -5.71
CA ALA A 116 -2.27 -23.60 -6.74
C ALA A 116 -2.12 -24.19 -8.15
N HIS A 117 -2.09 -25.51 -8.31
CA HIS A 117 -1.70 -26.18 -9.55
C HIS A 117 -0.38 -25.66 -10.12
N TYR A 118 0.59 -25.45 -9.24
CA TYR A 118 1.93 -24.95 -9.54
C TYR A 118 2.96 -26.00 -9.11
N CYS A 119 4.14 -26.01 -9.70
CA CYS A 119 5.20 -26.95 -9.34
C CYS A 119 6.47 -26.17 -8.97
N THR A 120 6.71 -26.04 -7.67
CA THR A 120 7.93 -25.46 -7.12
C THR A 120 9.06 -26.47 -7.21
N ARG A 121 10.14 -26.15 -7.93
CA ARG A 121 11.32 -27.03 -8.02
C ARG A 121 12.54 -26.38 -7.40
N SER A 122 13.23 -25.51 -8.12
CA SER A 122 14.41 -24.82 -7.58
C SER A 122 13.99 -23.67 -6.68
N VAL A 123 14.63 -23.56 -5.52
CA VAL A 123 14.33 -22.53 -4.51
C VAL A 123 15.64 -21.96 -3.97
N LEU A 124 15.74 -20.63 -4.02
CA LEU A 124 16.81 -19.87 -3.39
C LEU A 124 16.19 -18.99 -2.29
N THR A 125 16.53 -19.27 -1.03
CA THR A 125 15.97 -18.57 0.13
C THR A 125 17.07 -17.84 0.88
N ILE A 126 16.91 -16.54 1.09
CA ILE A 126 17.95 -15.65 1.59
C ILE A 126 17.40 -14.81 2.75
N PRO A 127 18.11 -14.70 3.88
CA PRO A 127 17.70 -13.83 4.96
C PRO A 127 17.96 -12.36 4.62
N LEU A 128 16.99 -11.50 4.91
CA LEU A 128 17.13 -10.04 4.86
C LEU A 128 17.54 -9.56 6.24
N VAL A 129 18.81 -9.21 6.40
CA VAL A 129 19.41 -8.87 7.69
C VAL A 129 19.85 -7.42 7.72
N SER A 130 19.48 -6.70 8.79
CA SER A 130 19.86 -5.30 8.98
C SER A 130 21.38 -5.16 9.20
N SER A 131 21.90 -3.93 9.09
CA SER A 131 23.30 -3.62 9.40
C SER A 131 23.69 -3.91 10.86
N LYS A 132 22.70 -4.11 11.76
CA LYS A 132 22.91 -4.48 13.16
C LYS A 132 22.87 -5.99 13.41
N GLY A 133 22.60 -6.79 12.36
CA GLY A 133 22.46 -8.23 12.47
C GLY A 133 21.03 -8.70 12.79
N ASP A 134 20.04 -7.80 12.83
CA ASP A 134 18.66 -8.19 13.09
C ASP A 134 18.01 -8.76 11.82
N LEU A 135 17.33 -9.89 11.94
CA LEU A 135 16.53 -10.45 10.87
C LEU A 135 15.29 -9.55 10.63
N LEU A 136 15.16 -9.01 9.42
CA LEU A 136 14.00 -8.20 8.99
C LEU A 136 12.95 -9.06 8.28
N GLY A 137 13.38 -10.10 7.59
CA GLY A 137 12.51 -10.96 6.81
C GLY A 137 13.28 -11.96 5.97
N ILE A 138 12.58 -12.62 5.07
CA ILE A 138 13.11 -13.64 4.14
C ILE A 138 12.69 -13.28 2.72
N LEU A 139 13.66 -13.37 1.80
CA LEU A 139 13.43 -13.34 0.37
C LEU A 139 13.56 -14.76 -0.18
N GLN A 140 12.50 -15.27 -0.78
CA GLN A 140 12.48 -16.59 -1.41
C GLN A 140 12.21 -16.44 -2.90
N ILE A 141 13.12 -16.92 -3.73
CA ILE A 141 13.04 -16.91 -5.18
C ILE A 141 12.84 -18.34 -5.66
N ILE A 142 11.94 -18.53 -6.62
CA ILE A 142 11.40 -19.83 -6.99
C ILE A 142 11.50 -20.03 -8.49
N ASN A 143 11.95 -21.21 -8.91
CA ASN A 143 12.00 -21.69 -10.29
C ASN A 143 12.81 -20.76 -11.20
N ALA A 144 14.14 -20.79 -11.09
CA ALA A 144 15.01 -20.21 -12.09
C ALA A 144 14.71 -20.82 -13.47
N GLN A 145 14.75 -20.03 -14.53
CA GLN A 145 14.44 -20.47 -15.90
C GLN A 145 15.62 -20.22 -16.83
N ASN A 146 15.85 -21.17 -17.73
CA ASN A 146 16.75 -20.98 -18.86
C ASN A 146 16.08 -20.16 -19.99
N SER A 147 16.81 -19.94 -21.10
CA SER A 147 16.31 -19.21 -22.28
C SER A 147 15.13 -19.88 -22.98
N SER A 148 14.87 -21.18 -22.70
CA SER A 148 13.74 -21.95 -23.21
C SER A 148 12.56 -21.98 -22.22
N HIS A 149 12.60 -21.19 -21.15
CA HIS A 149 11.62 -21.18 -20.05
C HIS A 149 11.49 -22.49 -19.28
N GLU A 150 12.52 -23.37 -19.36
CA GLU A 150 12.55 -24.58 -18.55
C GLU A 150 13.14 -24.28 -17.18
N VAL A 151 12.54 -24.87 -16.13
CA VAL A 151 13.03 -24.71 -14.76
C VAL A 151 14.37 -25.39 -14.59
N VAL A 152 15.34 -24.62 -14.09
CA VAL A 152 16.72 -25.05 -13.79
C VAL A 152 17.09 -24.73 -12.35
N PRO A 153 18.11 -25.38 -11.76
CA PRO A 153 18.66 -24.97 -10.47
C PRO A 153 19.26 -23.56 -10.53
N PHE A 154 19.22 -22.84 -9.42
CA PHE A 154 19.99 -21.61 -9.25
C PHE A 154 21.48 -21.94 -9.21
N SER A 155 22.30 -21.20 -9.95
CA SER A 155 23.74 -21.36 -9.94
C SER A 155 24.39 -20.72 -8.70
N ASP A 156 25.65 -21.09 -8.42
CA ASP A 156 26.45 -20.41 -7.37
C ASP A 156 26.65 -18.91 -7.66
N SER A 157 26.61 -18.51 -8.93
CA SER A 157 26.66 -17.10 -9.34
C SER A 157 25.37 -16.38 -8.95
N ASP A 158 24.21 -17.00 -9.17
CA ASP A 158 22.91 -16.47 -8.77
C ASP A 158 22.84 -16.27 -7.25
N GLU A 159 23.28 -17.26 -6.48
CA GLU A 159 23.33 -17.18 -5.03
C GLU A 159 24.19 -16.00 -4.54
N LYS A 160 25.39 -15.82 -5.12
CA LYS A 160 26.29 -14.71 -4.77
C LYS A 160 25.68 -13.36 -5.12
N ILE A 161 25.12 -13.21 -6.31
CA ILE A 161 24.45 -11.98 -6.76
C ILE A 161 23.27 -11.66 -5.83
N MET A 162 22.45 -12.66 -5.53
CA MET A 162 21.27 -12.49 -4.71
C MET A 162 21.60 -12.22 -3.23
N THR A 163 22.71 -12.73 -2.72
CA THR A 163 23.19 -12.38 -1.38
C THR A 163 23.58 -10.89 -1.30
N HIS A 164 24.27 -10.35 -2.32
CA HIS A 164 24.55 -8.91 -2.39
C HIS A 164 23.28 -8.09 -2.56
N PHE A 165 22.36 -8.53 -3.42
CA PHE A 165 21.05 -7.89 -3.59
C PHE A 165 20.28 -7.83 -2.28
N ALA A 166 20.21 -8.95 -1.53
CA ALA A 166 19.52 -9.03 -0.26
C ALA A 166 20.08 -8.04 0.79
N SER A 167 21.40 -7.84 0.80
CA SER A 167 22.03 -6.84 1.67
C SER A 167 21.58 -5.40 1.35
N ILE A 168 21.47 -5.07 0.06
CA ILE A 168 20.98 -3.77 -0.41
C ILE A 168 19.48 -3.62 -0.08
N ALA A 169 18.68 -4.64 -0.39
CA ALA A 169 17.26 -4.66 -0.13
C ALA A 169 16.95 -4.54 1.37
N ALA A 170 17.75 -5.16 2.24
CA ALA A 170 17.58 -5.08 3.68
C ALA A 170 17.75 -3.65 4.22
N VAL A 171 18.67 -2.86 3.66
CA VAL A 171 18.86 -1.45 4.05
C VAL A 171 17.62 -0.63 3.68
N ALA A 172 17.12 -0.77 2.45
CA ALA A 172 15.91 -0.09 2.00
C ALA A 172 14.69 -0.53 2.83
N LEU A 173 14.56 -1.83 3.09
CA LEU A 173 13.48 -2.41 3.89
C LEU A 173 13.47 -1.85 5.33
N ALA A 174 14.62 -1.82 6.00
CA ALA A 174 14.74 -1.26 7.36
C ALA A 174 14.28 0.20 7.41
N ARG A 175 14.65 1.00 6.39
CA ARG A 175 14.25 2.39 6.28
C ARG A 175 12.73 2.52 6.06
N ALA A 176 12.15 1.77 5.12
CA ALA A 176 10.72 1.82 4.85
C ALA A 176 9.89 1.35 6.05
N GLN A 177 10.35 0.31 6.78
CA GLN A 177 9.73 -0.13 8.03
C GLN A 177 9.76 0.97 9.10
N MET A 178 10.87 1.71 9.21
CA MET A 178 10.99 2.84 10.14
C MET A 178 10.04 3.98 9.75
N THR A 179 9.99 4.37 8.48
CA THR A 179 9.07 5.40 7.96
C THR A 179 7.63 5.01 8.27
N ARG A 180 7.23 3.78 7.91
CA ARG A 180 5.88 3.26 8.21
C ARG A 180 5.57 3.27 9.70
N ALA A 181 6.52 2.86 10.55
CA ALA A 181 6.32 2.87 11.99
C ALA A 181 6.10 4.29 12.54
N ILE A 182 6.79 5.29 12.00
CA ILE A 182 6.59 6.70 12.37
C ILE A 182 5.20 7.16 11.93
N LEU A 183 4.80 6.92 10.68
CA LEU A 183 3.47 7.27 10.17
C LEU A 183 2.36 6.63 11.00
N LEU A 184 2.44 5.32 11.27
CA LEU A 184 1.46 4.61 12.08
C LEU A 184 1.40 5.12 13.53
N ARG A 185 2.54 5.57 14.11
CA ARG A 185 2.54 6.21 15.43
C ARG A 185 1.87 7.58 15.40
N MET A 186 2.09 8.38 14.35
CA MET A 186 1.38 9.66 14.17
C MET A 186 -0.13 9.42 14.05
N MET A 187 -0.54 8.42 13.25
CA MET A 187 -1.95 8.03 13.14
C MET A 187 -2.50 7.52 14.47
N LYS A 188 -1.73 6.71 15.21
CA LYS A 188 -2.15 6.25 16.54
C LYS A 188 -2.35 7.39 17.53
N MET A 189 -1.55 8.45 17.46
CA MET A 189 -1.76 9.65 18.26
C MET A 189 -3.06 10.36 17.87
N ALA A 190 -3.39 10.44 16.58
CA ALA A 190 -4.67 10.98 16.10
C ALA A 190 -5.85 10.08 16.52
N GLU A 191 -5.73 8.75 16.39
CA GLU A 191 -6.71 7.75 16.82
C GLU A 191 -7.02 7.83 18.34
N MET A 192 -6.03 8.10 19.19
CA MET A 192 -6.26 8.30 20.63
C MET A 192 -7.26 9.45 20.91
N ARG A 193 -7.43 10.38 19.96
CA ARG A 193 -8.41 11.47 20.02
C ARG A 193 -9.68 11.10 19.24
N ASP A 194 -9.58 10.52 18.05
CA ASP A 194 -10.70 10.04 17.23
C ASP A 194 -10.63 8.51 17.02
N PRO A 195 -11.35 7.72 17.82
CA PRO A 195 -11.35 6.26 17.69
C PRO A 195 -11.92 5.71 16.37
N LYS A 196 -12.43 6.59 15.49
CA LYS A 196 -12.93 6.20 14.15
C LYS A 196 -11.79 6.03 13.14
N GLU A 197 -10.63 6.63 13.42
CA GLU A 197 -9.43 6.58 12.58
C GLU A 197 -8.53 5.43 13.02
N THR A 198 -8.82 4.21 12.58
CA THR A 198 -8.02 3.03 12.96
C THR A 198 -6.80 2.85 12.03
N GLY A 199 -5.75 2.20 12.56
CA GLY A 199 -4.60 1.82 11.74
C GLY A 199 -4.99 0.92 10.55
N ALA A 200 -6.04 0.10 10.68
CA ALA A 200 -6.59 -0.70 9.60
C ALA A 200 -7.24 0.18 8.52
N HIS A 201 -8.06 1.18 8.91
CA HIS A 201 -8.68 2.15 8.01
C HIS A 201 -7.65 2.85 7.13
N VAL A 202 -6.64 3.48 7.72
CA VAL A 202 -5.65 4.26 6.94
C VAL A 202 -4.84 3.38 5.98
N ASN A 203 -4.54 2.12 6.37
CA ASN A 203 -3.88 1.17 5.48
C ASN A 203 -4.78 0.76 4.31
N ARG A 204 -6.10 0.58 4.54
CA ARG A 204 -7.07 0.27 3.49
C ARG A 204 -7.22 1.44 2.53
N VAL A 205 -7.45 2.65 3.04
CA VAL A 205 -7.59 3.87 2.21
C VAL A 205 -6.35 4.09 1.35
N GLY A 206 -5.13 3.98 1.94
CA GLY A 206 -3.89 4.06 1.17
C GLY A 206 -3.77 2.98 0.09
N GLY A 207 -4.17 1.75 0.40
CA GLY A 207 -4.18 0.65 -0.56
C GLY A 207 -5.18 0.85 -1.70
N TYR A 208 -6.41 1.26 -1.39
CA TYR A 208 -7.44 1.55 -2.40
C TYR A 208 -7.01 2.70 -3.32
N ALA A 209 -6.48 3.77 -2.74
CA ALA A 209 -6.02 4.93 -3.50
C ALA A 209 -4.96 4.54 -4.55
N VAL A 210 -4.01 3.70 -4.20
CA VAL A 210 -2.97 3.20 -5.12
C VAL A 210 -3.57 2.41 -6.27
N GLU A 211 -4.48 1.48 -5.99
CA GLU A 211 -5.08 0.63 -7.02
C GLU A 211 -5.97 1.43 -7.99
N ILE A 212 -6.75 2.38 -7.47
CA ILE A 212 -7.57 3.29 -8.30
C ILE A 212 -6.66 4.14 -9.18
N TYR A 213 -5.60 4.73 -8.60
CA TYR A 213 -4.63 5.54 -9.35
C TYR A 213 -3.94 4.75 -10.46
N GLU A 214 -3.44 3.56 -10.16
CA GLU A 214 -2.73 2.72 -11.12
C GLU A 214 -3.63 2.35 -12.31
N ASN A 215 -4.87 1.94 -12.03
CA ASN A 215 -5.83 1.62 -13.08
C ASN A 215 -6.17 2.82 -13.96
N TRP A 216 -6.43 3.98 -13.34
CA TRP A 216 -6.67 5.24 -14.06
C TRP A 216 -5.45 5.65 -14.90
N ALA A 217 -4.24 5.59 -14.34
CA ALA A 217 -3.01 6.01 -15.00
C ALA A 217 -2.65 5.11 -16.19
N GLN A 218 -2.87 3.79 -16.08
CA GLN A 218 -2.68 2.84 -17.18
C GLN A 218 -3.60 3.16 -18.36
N ARG A 219 -4.88 3.50 -18.12
CA ARG A 219 -5.82 3.92 -19.16
C ARG A 219 -5.43 5.22 -19.85
N ARG A 220 -4.77 6.11 -19.12
CA ARG A 220 -4.22 7.38 -19.62
C ARG A 220 -2.84 7.24 -20.27
N ASN A 221 -2.29 6.01 -20.36
CA ASN A 221 -0.97 5.73 -20.89
C ASN A 221 0.16 6.53 -20.18
N ILE A 222 0.00 6.77 -18.88
CA ILE A 222 1.05 7.36 -18.04
C ILE A 222 2.26 6.42 -18.02
N SER A 223 3.46 6.97 -18.02
CA SER A 223 4.68 6.15 -18.00
C SER A 223 4.79 5.31 -16.72
N VAL A 224 5.29 4.07 -16.84
CA VAL A 224 5.49 3.18 -15.68
C VAL A 224 6.31 3.85 -14.59
N LYS A 225 7.36 4.59 -14.95
CA LYS A 225 8.20 5.32 -13.99
C LYS A 225 7.42 6.36 -13.20
N GLU A 226 6.51 7.06 -13.83
CA GLU A 226 5.65 8.06 -13.18
C GLU A 226 4.58 7.40 -12.32
N ILE A 227 4.01 6.28 -12.79
CA ILE A 227 3.08 5.48 -12.02
C ILE A 227 3.76 5.00 -10.72
N ASP A 228 4.94 4.39 -10.82
CA ASP A 228 5.69 3.89 -9.65
C ASP A 228 5.98 5.00 -8.63
N LYS A 229 6.43 6.18 -9.10
CA LYS A 229 6.68 7.33 -8.23
C LYS A 229 5.42 7.80 -7.52
N ASN A 230 4.33 7.98 -8.26
CA ASN A 230 3.09 8.52 -7.71
C ASN A 230 2.36 7.54 -6.81
N ARG A 231 2.46 6.23 -7.06
CA ARG A 231 1.93 5.18 -6.16
C ARG A 231 2.55 5.28 -4.78
N ASP A 232 3.87 5.40 -4.71
CA ASP A 232 4.63 5.51 -3.45
C ASP A 232 4.18 6.74 -2.64
N ILE A 233 4.14 7.89 -3.30
CA ILE A 233 3.76 9.16 -2.67
C ILE A 233 2.28 9.14 -2.23
N LEU A 234 1.38 8.73 -3.14
CA LEU A 234 -0.06 8.73 -2.89
C LEU A 234 -0.43 7.80 -1.73
N ARG A 235 0.19 6.61 -1.65
CA ARG A 235 -0.11 5.67 -0.57
C ARG A 235 0.10 6.28 0.81
N MET A 236 1.24 6.94 1.00
CA MET A 236 1.57 7.56 2.28
C MET A 236 0.73 8.83 2.54
N ALA A 237 0.49 9.64 1.49
CA ALA A 237 -0.34 10.83 1.61
C ALA A 237 -1.80 10.49 1.98
N ALA A 238 -2.35 9.44 1.37
CA ALA A 238 -3.70 8.96 1.67
C ALA A 238 -3.85 8.49 3.12
N MET A 239 -2.82 7.88 3.71
CA MET A 239 -2.84 7.51 5.13
C MET A 239 -2.98 8.71 6.07
N LEU A 240 -2.62 9.91 5.62
CA LEU A 240 -2.62 11.13 6.43
C LEU A 240 -3.77 12.09 6.09
N HIS A 241 -4.77 11.65 5.31
CA HIS A 241 -5.87 12.53 4.85
C HIS A 241 -6.57 13.25 6.00
N ASP A 242 -6.80 12.58 7.10
CA ASP A 242 -7.52 13.05 8.28
C ASP A 242 -6.62 13.49 9.45
N VAL A 243 -5.31 13.61 9.25
CA VAL A 243 -4.35 13.96 10.32
C VAL A 243 -4.68 15.28 11.03
N GLY A 244 -5.35 16.22 10.35
CA GLY A 244 -5.76 17.50 10.91
C GLY A 244 -6.85 17.43 11.98
N LYS A 245 -7.55 16.29 12.13
CA LYS A 245 -8.49 16.06 13.23
C LYS A 245 -7.84 16.21 14.61
N VAL A 246 -6.53 16.07 14.69
CA VAL A 246 -5.77 16.30 15.93
C VAL A 246 -5.97 17.72 16.49
N ALA A 247 -6.27 18.71 15.65
CA ALA A 247 -6.50 20.09 16.05
C ALA A 247 -7.97 20.42 16.39
N ILE A 248 -8.90 19.49 16.16
CA ILE A 248 -10.32 19.66 16.46
C ILE A 248 -10.58 19.42 17.95
N SER A 249 -11.46 20.25 18.56
CA SER A 249 -11.85 20.09 19.97
C SER A 249 -12.53 18.75 20.23
N ASP A 250 -12.19 18.08 21.33
CA ASP A 250 -12.83 16.84 21.76
C ASP A 250 -14.36 16.95 21.96
N LEU A 251 -14.86 18.14 22.29
CA LEU A 251 -16.28 18.41 22.42
C LEU A 251 -17.04 18.23 21.09
N ILE A 252 -16.37 18.48 19.98
CA ILE A 252 -16.92 18.33 18.63
C ILE A 252 -16.57 16.94 18.08
N LEU A 253 -15.29 16.55 18.17
CA LEU A 253 -14.79 15.31 17.61
C LEU A 253 -15.47 14.06 18.19
N LYS A 254 -15.72 14.06 19.51
CA LYS A 254 -16.32 12.96 20.27
C LYS A 254 -17.81 13.15 20.58
N LYS A 255 -18.45 14.17 19.98
CA LYS A 255 -19.87 14.45 20.26
C LYS A 255 -20.74 13.26 19.90
N PRO A 256 -21.54 12.73 20.84
CA PRO A 256 -22.51 11.70 20.52
C PRO A 256 -23.69 12.35 19.75
N GLY A 257 -23.86 11.97 18.49
CA GLY A 257 -24.95 12.45 17.64
C GLY A 257 -24.50 13.36 16.50
N LYS A 258 -25.45 14.09 15.92
CA LYS A 258 -25.19 15.00 14.78
C LYS A 258 -24.57 16.30 15.27
N LEU A 259 -23.60 16.81 14.51
CA LEU A 259 -23.06 18.16 14.70
C LEU A 259 -24.09 19.20 14.27
N ASP A 260 -24.20 20.30 15.00
CA ASP A 260 -24.90 21.49 14.51
C ASP A 260 -24.08 22.22 13.42
N LYS A 261 -24.60 23.31 12.89
CA LYS A 261 -23.96 24.03 11.78
C LYS A 261 -22.59 24.58 12.15
N ASP A 262 -22.46 25.17 13.32
CA ASP A 262 -21.19 25.82 13.74
C ASP A 262 -20.13 24.77 14.11
N GLU A 263 -20.55 23.70 14.74
CA GLU A 263 -19.70 22.53 15.03
C GLU A 263 -19.24 21.84 13.75
N PHE A 264 -20.12 21.75 12.73
CA PHE A 264 -19.77 21.17 11.45
C PHE A 264 -18.76 22.06 10.69
N GLU A 265 -18.92 23.39 10.70
CA GLU A 265 -17.94 24.31 10.14
C GLU A 265 -16.59 24.19 10.86
N THR A 266 -16.59 24.00 12.18
CA THR A 266 -15.35 23.74 12.94
C THR A 266 -14.75 22.39 12.56
N MET A 267 -15.55 21.35 12.38
CA MET A 267 -15.08 20.03 11.94
C MET A 267 -14.42 20.11 10.56
N ARG A 268 -14.99 20.86 9.62
CA ARG A 268 -14.42 21.03 8.26
C ARG A 268 -12.99 21.60 8.28
N GLN A 269 -12.61 22.35 9.33
CA GLN A 269 -11.28 22.91 9.46
C GLN A 269 -10.16 21.86 9.57
N HIS A 270 -10.49 20.56 9.84
CA HIS A 270 -9.46 19.53 9.87
C HIS A 270 -8.71 19.43 8.54
N THR A 271 -9.37 19.72 7.40
CA THR A 271 -8.71 19.70 6.08
C THR A 271 -7.62 20.76 5.97
N VAL A 272 -7.91 21.96 6.46
CA VAL A 272 -6.96 23.08 6.50
C VAL A 272 -5.84 22.82 7.52
N PHE A 273 -6.19 22.34 8.71
CA PHE A 273 -5.21 22.00 9.75
C PHE A 273 -4.30 20.85 9.29
N GLY A 274 -4.83 19.85 8.60
CA GLY A 274 -4.05 18.78 8.01
C GLY A 274 -3.05 19.29 6.98
N ALA A 275 -3.49 20.12 6.04
CA ALA A 275 -2.60 20.72 5.05
C ALA A 275 -1.50 21.61 5.67
N ARG A 276 -1.81 22.33 6.76
CA ARG A 276 -0.83 23.17 7.49
C ARG A 276 0.32 22.39 8.11
N LEU A 277 0.16 21.12 8.42
CA LEU A 277 1.26 20.28 8.92
C LEU A 277 2.39 20.12 7.90
N PHE A 278 2.09 20.30 6.61
CA PHE A 278 3.02 20.18 5.50
C PHE A 278 3.41 21.52 4.88
N MET A 279 3.28 22.63 5.64
CA MET A 279 3.79 23.94 5.20
C MET A 279 5.32 23.89 5.04
N ASN A 280 5.84 24.57 4.01
CA ASN A 280 7.25 24.55 3.63
C ASN A 280 7.72 23.13 3.25
N PRO A 281 7.14 22.55 2.19
CA PRO A 281 7.39 21.19 1.80
C PRO A 281 8.88 20.95 1.53
N GLN A 282 9.40 19.80 1.97
CA GLN A 282 10.78 19.38 1.78
C GLN A 282 10.85 18.24 0.74
N SER A 283 9.70 17.72 0.30
CA SER A 283 9.61 16.61 -0.62
C SER A 283 8.27 16.61 -1.38
N ASP A 284 8.22 15.89 -2.50
CA ASP A 284 6.98 15.66 -3.26
C ASP A 284 5.89 14.98 -2.40
N PHE A 285 6.31 14.25 -1.36
CA PHE A 285 5.38 13.66 -0.39
C PHE A 285 4.66 14.74 0.45
N ASP A 286 5.37 15.75 0.91
CA ASP A 286 4.76 16.83 1.70
C ASP A 286 3.72 17.60 0.88
N ASP A 287 4.03 17.87 -0.41
CA ASP A 287 3.10 18.50 -1.33
C ASP A 287 1.86 17.63 -1.56
N ALA A 288 2.03 16.33 -1.75
CA ALA A 288 0.93 15.41 -1.95
C ALA A 288 0.08 15.26 -0.68
N ALA A 289 0.70 15.17 0.49
CA ALA A 289 0.01 15.07 1.77
C ALA A 289 -0.82 16.33 2.07
N ALA A 290 -0.26 17.52 1.80
CA ALA A 290 -1.01 18.77 1.87
C ALA A 290 -2.21 18.79 0.93
N GLN A 291 -2.02 18.37 -0.33
CA GLN A 291 -3.10 18.31 -1.33
C GLN A 291 -4.20 17.32 -0.93
N VAL A 292 -3.84 16.15 -0.45
CA VAL A 292 -4.80 15.13 -0.01
C VAL A 292 -5.56 15.61 1.22
N ALA A 293 -4.87 16.07 2.25
CA ALA A 293 -5.51 16.55 3.48
C ALA A 293 -6.49 17.70 3.19
N LEU A 294 -6.11 18.63 2.30
CA LEU A 294 -6.95 19.78 1.97
C LEU A 294 -8.19 19.41 1.15
N ASN A 295 -8.08 18.42 0.22
CA ASN A 295 -9.05 18.28 -0.86
C ASN A 295 -9.87 16.97 -0.84
N HIS A 296 -9.66 16.04 0.08
CA HIS A 296 -10.37 14.76 0.11
C HIS A 296 -11.88 14.88 0.41
N HIS A 297 -12.34 16.04 0.84
CA HIS A 297 -13.77 16.36 1.01
C HIS A 297 -14.32 17.31 -0.05
N GLU A 298 -13.51 17.68 -1.05
CA GLU A 298 -14.06 18.34 -2.23
C GLU A 298 -14.94 17.37 -3.03
N ARG A 299 -15.93 17.91 -3.74
CA ARG A 299 -16.86 17.14 -4.56
C ARG A 299 -16.74 17.56 -6.02
N TRP A 300 -16.83 16.61 -6.91
CA TRP A 300 -16.77 16.85 -8.35
C TRP A 300 -17.80 17.89 -8.81
N ASP A 301 -19.00 17.90 -8.21
CA ASP A 301 -20.10 18.82 -8.48
C ASP A 301 -19.94 20.23 -7.87
N GLY A 302 -18.84 20.50 -7.18
CA GLY A 302 -18.58 21.80 -6.53
C GLY A 302 -19.36 22.05 -5.24
N GLN A 303 -19.92 21.01 -4.61
CA GLN A 303 -20.63 21.13 -3.33
C GLN A 303 -19.78 20.67 -2.14
N GLY A 304 -18.47 20.51 -2.35
CA GLY A 304 -17.51 20.08 -1.34
C GLY A 304 -16.93 21.24 -0.52
N TYR A 305 -15.89 20.92 0.24
CA TYR A 305 -15.14 21.88 1.04
C TYR A 305 -13.65 21.48 1.09
N PRO A 306 -12.74 22.39 1.43
CA PRO A 306 -12.91 23.76 1.89
C PRO A 306 -12.99 24.80 0.76
N GLY A 307 -12.80 24.44 -0.51
CA GLY A 307 -12.80 25.34 -1.65
C GLY A 307 -11.46 26.00 -1.92
N HIS A 308 -11.52 27.13 -2.63
CA HIS A 308 -10.35 27.91 -3.02
C HIS A 308 -9.87 28.82 -1.87
N LEU A 309 -8.93 28.34 -1.09
CA LEU A 309 -8.30 29.12 -0.01
C LEU A 309 -6.79 28.91 0.02
N ASP A 310 -6.11 29.89 0.59
CA ASP A 310 -4.74 29.74 1.05
C ASP A 310 -4.75 29.01 2.41
N PHE A 311 -4.29 27.77 2.44
CA PHE A 311 -4.31 26.98 3.66
C PHE A 311 -3.35 27.50 4.75
N ALA A 312 -2.34 28.32 4.40
CA ALA A 312 -1.45 28.93 5.39
C ALA A 312 -2.18 29.99 6.20
N THR A 313 -2.95 30.84 5.54
CA THR A 313 -3.74 31.89 6.19
C THR A 313 -5.14 31.45 6.57
N GLY A 314 -5.74 30.55 5.79
CA GLY A 314 -7.14 30.14 5.87
C GLY A 314 -8.10 31.07 5.14
N GLU A 315 -7.56 32.11 4.47
CA GLU A 315 -8.33 33.12 3.75
C GLU A 315 -8.65 32.67 2.32
N PRO A 316 -9.78 33.12 1.74
CA PRO A 316 -10.10 32.89 0.33
C PRO A 316 -8.98 33.39 -0.59
N LEU A 317 -8.68 32.64 -1.65
CA LEU A 317 -7.77 33.14 -2.68
C LEU A 317 -8.37 34.41 -3.37
N GLN A 318 -7.51 35.35 -3.77
CA GLN A 318 -7.96 36.58 -4.43
C GLN A 318 -8.75 36.25 -5.71
N GLY A 319 -9.99 36.74 -5.79
CA GLY A 319 -10.91 36.52 -6.91
C GLY A 319 -11.92 35.38 -6.68
N ASP A 320 -11.73 34.55 -5.66
CA ASP A 320 -12.59 33.38 -5.36
C ASP A 320 -13.49 33.61 -4.12
N ALA A 321 -13.55 34.81 -3.60
CA ALA A 321 -14.51 35.17 -2.55
C ALA A 321 -15.94 35.17 -3.13
N GLY A 322 -16.77 34.23 -2.70
CA GLY A 322 -18.18 34.18 -3.06
C GLY A 322 -18.93 35.42 -2.57
N SER A 323 -20.08 35.74 -3.15
CA SER A 323 -20.93 36.86 -2.81
C SER A 323 -21.38 36.90 -1.33
N THR A 324 -21.21 35.81 -0.60
CA THR A 324 -21.55 35.64 0.83
C THR A 324 -20.33 35.61 1.74
N GLY A 325 -19.11 35.88 1.23
CA GLY A 325 -17.86 35.76 2.00
C GLY A 325 -17.39 34.31 2.26
N SER A 326 -18.08 33.32 1.71
CA SER A 326 -17.62 31.93 1.73
C SER A 326 -16.66 31.62 0.56
N ASN A 327 -15.74 30.68 0.76
CA ASN A 327 -14.86 30.24 -0.31
C ASN A 327 -15.69 29.62 -1.46
N ARG A 328 -15.31 29.89 -2.71
CA ARG A 328 -15.85 29.14 -3.84
C ARG A 328 -15.33 27.70 -3.75
N SER A 329 -16.22 26.72 -3.76
CA SER A 329 -15.83 25.30 -3.79
C SER A 329 -15.12 24.98 -5.10
N LYS A 330 -14.19 24.03 -5.06
CA LYS A 330 -13.55 23.47 -6.25
C LYS A 330 -14.49 22.48 -6.93
N SER A 331 -14.46 22.44 -8.26
CA SER A 331 -15.27 21.51 -9.06
C SER A 331 -14.45 20.85 -10.15
N GLY A 332 -14.81 19.62 -10.53
CA GLY A 332 -14.16 18.92 -11.61
C GLY A 332 -12.64 18.79 -11.41
N GLU A 333 -11.89 19.13 -12.44
CA GLU A 333 -10.42 19.04 -12.45
C GLU A 333 -9.71 20.14 -11.63
N GLU A 334 -10.43 21.14 -11.10
CA GLU A 334 -9.86 22.07 -10.13
C GLU A 334 -9.45 21.36 -8.84
N ILE A 335 -10.06 20.20 -8.56
CA ILE A 335 -9.71 19.35 -7.44
C ILE A 335 -8.47 18.53 -7.82
N PRO A 336 -7.37 18.60 -7.06
CA PRO A 336 -6.18 17.79 -7.34
C PRO A 336 -6.50 16.31 -7.42
N LEU A 337 -5.87 15.61 -8.37
CA LEU A 337 -6.14 14.19 -8.66
C LEU A 337 -6.09 13.31 -7.40
N PHE A 338 -5.08 13.48 -6.56
CA PHE A 338 -4.93 12.67 -5.34
C PHE A 338 -6.07 12.92 -4.34
N GLY A 339 -6.57 14.15 -4.24
CA GLY A 339 -7.76 14.47 -3.44
C GLY A 339 -9.01 13.74 -3.94
N ARG A 340 -9.24 13.75 -5.29
CA ARG A 340 -10.37 13.03 -5.90
C ARG A 340 -10.30 11.53 -5.68
N ILE A 341 -9.11 10.93 -5.77
CA ILE A 341 -8.89 9.49 -5.55
C ILE A 341 -9.16 9.13 -4.08
N VAL A 342 -8.60 9.89 -3.15
CA VAL A 342 -8.74 9.60 -1.72
C VAL A 342 -10.20 9.79 -1.27
N ALA A 343 -10.95 10.73 -1.86
CA ALA A 343 -12.38 10.89 -1.58
C ALA A 343 -13.19 9.61 -1.87
N ILE A 344 -12.92 8.91 -2.98
CA ILE A 344 -13.59 7.62 -3.29
C ILE A 344 -13.12 6.54 -2.31
N ALA A 345 -11.81 6.46 -2.07
CA ALA A 345 -11.21 5.43 -1.23
C ALA A 345 -11.72 5.52 0.23
N ASP A 346 -11.79 6.73 0.79
CA ASP A 346 -12.30 6.97 2.15
C ASP A 346 -13.80 6.63 2.26
N VAL A 347 -14.62 7.11 1.33
CA VAL A 347 -16.06 6.82 1.35
C VAL A 347 -16.32 5.31 1.19
N TYR A 348 -15.60 4.64 0.29
CA TYR A 348 -15.71 3.19 0.14
C TYR A 348 -15.39 2.47 1.45
N ASP A 349 -14.29 2.82 2.12
CA ASP A 349 -13.95 2.25 3.42
C ASP A 349 -14.99 2.57 4.49
N ALA A 350 -15.45 3.83 4.54
CA ALA A 350 -16.43 4.27 5.51
C ALA A 350 -17.79 3.56 5.42
N LEU A 351 -18.20 3.15 4.23
CA LEU A 351 -19.45 2.43 4.00
C LEU A 351 -19.28 0.92 4.15
N SER A 352 -18.16 0.36 3.71
CA SER A 352 -17.91 -1.09 3.66
C SER A 352 -17.33 -1.67 4.96
N SER A 353 -16.82 -0.81 5.87
CA SER A 353 -16.24 -1.25 7.15
C SER A 353 -17.20 -1.08 8.32
N LYS A 354 -17.13 -2.01 9.29
CA LYS A 354 -17.90 -1.93 10.54
C LYS A 354 -17.28 -0.83 11.41
N ARG A 355 -18.07 0.18 11.80
CA ARG A 355 -17.65 1.23 12.75
C ARG A 355 -18.34 1.03 14.09
N ALA A 356 -17.76 1.54 15.17
CA ALA A 356 -18.23 1.38 16.55
C ALA A 356 -19.74 1.66 16.76
N TYR A 357 -20.36 2.48 15.89
CA TYR A 357 -21.76 2.90 15.98
C TYR A 357 -22.59 2.57 14.73
N LYS A 358 -22.03 1.88 13.72
CA LYS A 358 -22.74 1.56 12.47
C LYS A 358 -22.26 0.23 11.92
N GLN A 359 -23.21 -0.66 11.63
CA GLN A 359 -22.91 -1.88 10.87
C GLN A 359 -22.45 -1.53 9.45
N ALA A 360 -21.52 -2.33 8.89
CA ALA A 360 -21.18 -2.23 7.49
C ALA A 360 -22.45 -2.34 6.63
N TRP A 361 -22.52 -1.55 5.57
CA TRP A 361 -23.59 -1.68 4.59
C TRP A 361 -23.41 -2.96 3.79
N ASN A 362 -24.51 -3.42 3.18
CA ASN A 362 -24.41 -4.48 2.19
C ASN A 362 -23.52 -3.99 1.01
N GLU A 363 -22.65 -4.86 0.53
CA GLU A 363 -21.72 -4.51 -0.56
C GLU A 363 -22.46 -3.96 -1.79
N ALA A 364 -23.60 -4.56 -2.16
CA ALA A 364 -24.37 -4.07 -3.29
C ALA A 364 -24.87 -2.63 -3.10
N GLU A 365 -25.25 -2.24 -1.88
CA GLU A 365 -25.66 -0.88 -1.55
C GLU A 365 -24.47 0.09 -1.59
N VAL A 366 -23.29 -0.35 -1.12
CA VAL A 366 -22.05 0.45 -1.21
C VAL A 366 -21.69 0.73 -2.65
N LEU A 367 -21.67 -0.31 -3.49
CA LEU A 367 -21.31 -0.17 -4.90
C LEU A 367 -22.32 0.68 -5.67
N ALA A 368 -23.62 0.50 -5.44
CA ALA A 368 -24.66 1.33 -6.02
C ALA A 368 -24.50 2.81 -5.60
N THR A 369 -24.13 3.09 -4.35
CA THR A 369 -23.89 4.46 -3.89
C THR A 369 -22.69 5.09 -4.59
N ILE A 370 -21.57 4.36 -4.77
CA ILE A 370 -20.40 4.87 -5.51
C ILE A 370 -20.77 5.17 -6.97
N GLU A 371 -21.57 4.29 -7.60
CA GLU A 371 -22.04 4.47 -8.99
C GLU A 371 -22.99 5.67 -9.12
N ASP A 372 -23.97 5.82 -8.23
CA ASP A 372 -24.95 6.91 -8.22
C ASP A 372 -24.31 8.30 -7.98
N GLU A 373 -23.21 8.34 -7.23
CA GLU A 373 -22.46 9.58 -6.96
C GLU A 373 -21.42 9.91 -8.03
N SER A 374 -21.32 9.12 -9.11
CA SER A 374 -20.48 9.44 -10.28
C SER A 374 -20.97 10.73 -10.95
N GLY A 375 -20.05 11.66 -11.20
CA GLY A 375 -20.36 12.99 -11.72
C GLY A 375 -20.98 13.95 -10.70
N ARG A 376 -21.19 13.51 -9.46
CA ARG A 376 -21.66 14.30 -8.32
C ARG A 376 -20.55 14.45 -7.28
N GLN A 377 -20.45 13.50 -6.36
CA GLN A 377 -19.37 13.49 -5.39
C GLN A 377 -18.05 13.09 -6.04
N PHE A 378 -18.06 12.13 -6.95
CA PHE A 378 -16.88 11.50 -7.49
C PHE A 378 -16.65 11.82 -8.97
N ASP A 379 -15.37 11.87 -9.34
CA ASP A 379 -14.91 11.95 -10.72
C ASP A 379 -15.34 10.68 -11.48
N PRO A 380 -16.09 10.79 -12.60
CA PRO A 380 -16.56 9.64 -13.36
C PRO A 380 -15.45 8.70 -13.84
N GLU A 381 -14.30 9.23 -14.28
CA GLU A 381 -13.18 8.40 -14.72
C GLU A 381 -12.58 7.58 -13.56
N LEU A 382 -12.54 8.16 -12.37
CA LEU A 382 -12.04 7.48 -11.18
C LEU A 382 -13.04 6.43 -10.67
N VAL A 383 -14.34 6.65 -10.84
CA VAL A 383 -15.37 5.64 -10.55
C VAL A 383 -15.19 4.43 -11.48
N GLU A 384 -14.95 4.66 -12.79
CA GLU A 384 -14.65 3.55 -13.72
C GLU A 384 -13.37 2.78 -13.32
N ALA A 385 -12.33 3.50 -12.91
CA ALA A 385 -11.09 2.88 -12.43
C ALA A 385 -11.32 2.06 -11.16
N PHE A 386 -12.12 2.56 -10.21
CA PHE A 386 -12.52 1.86 -8.99
C PHE A 386 -13.20 0.52 -9.30
N PHE A 387 -14.22 0.52 -10.17
CA PHE A 387 -14.92 -0.72 -10.53
C PHE A 387 -14.02 -1.72 -11.25
N SER A 388 -13.06 -1.25 -12.02
CA SER A 388 -12.12 -2.12 -12.74
C SER A 388 -11.12 -2.84 -11.84
N CYS A 389 -10.79 -2.29 -10.66
CA CYS A 389 -9.89 -2.93 -9.69
C CYS A 389 -10.62 -3.50 -8.45
N LEU A 390 -11.96 -3.60 -8.48
CA LEU A 390 -12.77 -3.97 -7.31
C LEU A 390 -12.34 -5.27 -6.63
N ASN A 391 -11.91 -6.28 -7.39
CA ASN A 391 -11.44 -7.54 -6.82
C ASN A 391 -10.19 -7.36 -5.95
N VAL A 392 -9.29 -6.45 -6.37
CA VAL A 392 -8.09 -6.12 -5.59
C VAL A 392 -8.48 -5.33 -4.35
N LEU A 393 -9.42 -4.37 -4.45
CA LEU A 393 -9.92 -3.61 -3.29
C LEU A 393 -10.51 -4.56 -2.22
N ARG A 394 -11.31 -5.55 -2.63
CA ARG A 394 -11.83 -6.59 -1.73
C ARG A 394 -10.71 -7.38 -1.03
N SER A 395 -9.61 -7.65 -1.71
CA SER A 395 -8.47 -8.35 -1.12
C SER A 395 -7.75 -7.50 -0.08
N ILE A 396 -7.60 -6.20 -0.34
CA ILE A 396 -7.03 -5.24 0.61
C ILE A 396 -7.91 -5.16 1.87
N GLN A 397 -9.24 -5.11 1.71
CA GLN A 397 -10.17 -5.11 2.83
C GLN A 397 -10.01 -6.36 3.72
N LYS A 398 -9.85 -7.53 3.11
CA LYS A 398 -9.62 -8.78 3.85
C LYS A 398 -8.26 -8.82 4.55
N ARG A 399 -7.25 -8.17 3.97
CA ARG A 399 -5.89 -8.12 4.52
C ARG A 399 -5.78 -7.24 5.77
N TYR A 400 -6.50 -6.12 5.80
CA TYR A 400 -6.48 -5.14 6.89
C TYR A 400 -7.84 -5.12 7.58
N GLN A 401 -8.11 -6.12 8.42
CA GLN A 401 -9.33 -6.18 9.22
C GLN A 401 -9.18 -5.32 10.49
N ASP A 402 -10.28 -4.71 10.92
CA ASP A 402 -10.35 -4.06 12.22
C ASP A 402 -10.35 -5.15 13.31
N GLU A 403 -9.55 -4.96 14.37
CA GLU A 403 -9.45 -5.86 15.51
C GLU A 403 -10.71 -5.87 16.38
#